data_aac0cd1a563ecd236369ec57de5a5a03
#
_entry.id   aac0cd1a563ecd236369ec57de5a5a03
#
_cell.length_a   1.000
_cell.length_b   1.000
_cell.length_c   1.000
_cell.angle_alpha   90.00
_cell.angle_beta   90.00
_cell.angle_gamma   90.00
#
_symmetry.space_group_name_H-M   'P 1'
#
loop_
_entity.id
_entity.type
_entity.pdbx_description
1 polymer ?
#
loop_
_entity_poly.entity_id
_entity_poly.type
_entity_poly.pdbx_seq_one_letter_code
_entity_poly.pdbx_strand_id
1 'polypeptide(L)'
;TVPGVKFGLAFSEASGPCLVRTEGNDEALVADAVRAAQAVAAGHSFYLVMKNAYPINVLTQIKACQEVARIFCATANPVQVLVASTPQGNGIVGVVDGAPPKGVESGKDRAERRAMLRTFGYKF
;
A
#
# COMPACT_ATOMS: atom_id res chain seq x y z
N THR A 1 13.60 10.65 0.13
CA THR A 1 12.86 10.22 1.34
C THR A 1 12.25 11.43 2.05
N VAL A 2 11.10 11.23 2.66
CA VAL A 2 10.41 12.28 3.41
C VAL A 2 10.93 12.25 4.85
N PRO A 3 11.42 13.40 5.40
CA PRO A 3 11.88 13.46 6.78
C PRO A 3 10.78 13.07 7.77
N GLY A 4 11.13 12.31 8.81
CA GLY A 4 10.21 11.87 9.86
C GLY A 4 9.32 10.71 9.49
N VAL A 5 9.41 10.17 8.28
CA VAL A 5 8.66 8.99 7.87
C VAL A 5 9.18 7.76 8.61
N LYS A 6 8.23 7.00 9.18
CA LYS A 6 8.51 5.67 9.73
C LYS A 6 7.94 4.63 8.79
N PHE A 7 8.67 3.56 8.57
CA PHE A 7 8.23 2.53 7.64
C PHE A 7 8.68 1.13 8.06
N GLY A 8 7.93 0.16 7.56
CA GLY A 8 8.29 -1.25 7.57
C GLY A 8 7.99 -1.84 6.21
N LEU A 9 8.92 -2.61 5.69
CA LEU A 9 8.83 -3.27 4.40
C LEU A 9 9.01 -4.77 4.59
N ALA A 10 8.15 -5.55 3.95
CA ALA A 10 8.32 -6.99 3.83
C ALA A 10 8.23 -7.37 2.35
N PHE A 11 9.11 -8.23 1.93
CA PHE A 11 9.18 -8.75 0.58
C PHE A 11 9.16 -10.26 0.60
N SER A 12 8.25 -10.87 -0.16
CA SER A 12 8.15 -12.32 -0.28
C SER A 12 8.96 -12.83 -1.46
N GLU A 13 9.97 -13.65 -1.19
CA GLU A 13 10.73 -14.28 -2.26
C GLU A 13 9.89 -15.33 -2.98
N ALA A 14 10.09 -15.45 -4.30
CA ALA A 14 9.39 -16.43 -5.13
C ALA A 14 10.26 -17.63 -5.48
N SER A 15 11.54 -17.59 -5.14
CA SER A 15 12.52 -18.63 -5.48
C SER A 15 13.63 -18.69 -4.42
N GLY A 16 14.55 -19.63 -4.57
CA GLY A 16 15.62 -19.84 -3.61
C GLY A 16 15.07 -20.25 -2.24
N PRO A 17 15.49 -19.62 -1.14
CA PRO A 17 15.01 -19.95 0.20
C PRO A 17 13.52 -19.66 0.43
N CYS A 18 12.88 -18.86 -0.41
CA CYS A 18 11.47 -18.46 -0.30
C CYS A 18 11.13 -17.89 1.07
N LEU A 19 11.94 -16.94 1.52
CA LEU A 19 11.75 -16.27 2.81
C LEU A 19 11.08 -14.91 2.64
N VAL A 20 10.44 -14.44 3.70
CA VAL A 20 10.02 -13.05 3.81
C VAL A 20 11.22 -12.25 4.26
N ARG A 21 11.66 -11.30 3.43
CA ARG A 21 12.75 -10.39 3.74
C ARG A 21 12.18 -9.07 4.25
N THR A 22 12.90 -8.40 5.13
CA THR A 22 12.40 -7.19 5.79
C THR A 22 13.41 -6.06 5.76
N GLU A 23 12.90 -4.84 5.76
CA GLU A 23 13.63 -3.60 5.96
C GLU A 23 12.73 -2.62 6.72
N GLY A 24 13.29 -1.64 7.36
CA GLY A 24 12.52 -0.58 7.98
C GLY A 24 13.24 0.07 9.15
N ASN A 25 12.68 1.20 9.58
CA ASN A 25 13.18 1.97 10.73
C ASN A 25 12.22 1.95 11.92
N ASP A 26 11.18 1.12 11.88
CA ASP A 26 10.18 0.99 12.94
C ASP A 26 9.78 -0.48 13.07
N GLU A 27 10.09 -1.09 14.20
CA GLU A 27 9.86 -2.53 14.42
C GLU A 27 8.39 -2.92 14.34
N ALA A 28 7.48 -2.08 14.84
CA ALA A 28 6.05 -2.37 14.80
C ALA A 28 5.53 -2.37 13.37
N LEU A 29 6.00 -1.44 12.53
CA LEU A 29 5.61 -1.39 11.13
C LEU A 29 6.21 -2.53 10.32
N VAL A 30 7.45 -2.95 10.62
CA VAL A 30 8.04 -4.15 10.03
C VAL A 30 7.20 -5.38 10.39
N ALA A 31 6.77 -5.52 11.63
CA ALA A 31 5.92 -6.63 12.07
C ALA A 31 4.57 -6.61 11.35
N ASP A 32 3.97 -5.45 11.14
CA ASP A 32 2.73 -5.32 10.38
C ASP A 32 2.92 -5.76 8.92
N ALA A 33 4.00 -5.34 8.29
CA ALA A 33 4.33 -5.74 6.92
C ALA A 33 4.55 -7.25 6.79
N VAL A 34 5.23 -7.86 7.76
CA VAL A 34 5.43 -9.32 7.82
C VAL A 34 4.10 -10.05 7.93
N ARG A 35 3.19 -9.58 8.81
CA ARG A 35 1.86 -10.20 8.94
C ARG A 35 1.09 -10.16 7.63
N ALA A 36 1.15 -9.04 6.91
CA ALA A 36 0.51 -8.93 5.60
C ALA A 36 1.13 -9.91 4.59
N ALA A 37 2.45 -9.98 4.52
CA ALA A 37 3.16 -10.89 3.62
C ALA A 37 2.80 -12.35 3.89
N GLN A 38 2.76 -12.74 5.17
CA GLN A 38 2.42 -14.12 5.55
C GLN A 38 0.95 -14.44 5.29
N ALA A 39 0.05 -13.50 5.52
CA ALA A 39 -1.38 -13.69 5.29
C ALA A 39 -1.69 -13.86 3.80
N VAL A 40 -1.10 -13.05 2.94
CA VAL A 40 -1.27 -13.13 1.49
C VAL A 40 -0.54 -14.33 0.91
N ALA A 41 0.65 -14.61 1.39
CA ALA A 41 1.49 -15.75 1.01
C ALA A 41 1.68 -15.89 -0.52
N ALA A 42 1.87 -14.76 -1.21
CA ALA A 42 2.12 -14.72 -2.65
C ALA A 42 3.60 -14.40 -2.88
N GLY A 43 4.29 -15.22 -3.67
CA GLY A 43 5.68 -14.98 -4.03
C GLY A 43 5.85 -13.74 -4.89
N HIS A 44 7.00 -13.11 -4.77
CA HIS A 44 7.39 -11.93 -5.53
C HIS A 44 6.46 -10.73 -5.30
N SER A 45 6.01 -10.55 -4.08
CA SER A 45 5.18 -9.43 -3.65
C SER A 45 5.84 -8.67 -2.51
N PHE A 46 5.49 -7.38 -2.36
CA PHE A 46 6.00 -6.57 -1.27
C PHE A 46 4.87 -5.80 -0.57
N TYR A 47 5.15 -5.43 0.66
CA TYR A 47 4.21 -4.76 1.56
C TYR A 47 4.95 -3.64 2.27
N LEU A 48 4.52 -2.41 2.07
CA LEU A 48 5.12 -1.24 2.69
C LEU A 48 4.09 -0.57 3.59
N VAL A 49 4.41 -0.47 4.88
CA VAL A 49 3.57 0.19 5.89
C VAL A 49 4.29 1.44 6.37
N MET A 50 3.59 2.56 6.41
CA MET A 50 4.19 3.85 6.74
C MET A 50 3.39 4.59 7.80
N LYS A 51 4.09 5.44 8.56
CA LYS A 51 3.51 6.47 9.42
C LYS A 51 4.17 7.81 9.12
N ASN A 52 3.46 8.89 9.41
CA ASN A 52 3.91 10.27 9.21
C ASN A 52 4.09 10.62 7.72
N ALA A 53 3.43 9.89 6.84
CA ALA A 53 3.35 10.17 5.41
C ALA A 53 2.11 9.51 4.81
N TYR A 54 1.62 10.09 3.73
CA TYR A 54 0.62 9.44 2.88
C TYR A 54 1.32 8.73 1.73
N PRO A 55 0.74 7.65 1.17
CA PRO A 55 1.36 6.94 0.04
C PRO A 55 1.76 7.85 -1.11
N ILE A 56 0.96 8.87 -1.39
CA ILE A 56 1.23 9.82 -2.48
C ILE A 56 2.56 10.56 -2.31
N ASN A 57 3.05 10.72 -1.07
CA ASN A 57 4.32 11.40 -0.79
C ASN A 57 5.53 10.64 -1.32
N VAL A 58 5.42 9.32 -1.48
CA VAL A 58 6.53 8.45 -1.88
C VAL A 58 6.22 7.60 -3.11
N LEU A 59 4.99 7.64 -3.62
CA LEU A 59 4.52 6.76 -4.68
C LEU A 59 5.37 6.83 -5.95
N THR A 60 5.73 8.04 -6.38
CA THR A 60 6.57 8.25 -7.57
C THR A 60 7.94 7.59 -7.41
N GLN A 61 8.54 7.70 -6.23
CA GLN A 61 9.83 7.08 -5.93
C GLN A 61 9.76 5.56 -5.95
N ILE A 62 8.67 5.00 -5.42
CA ILE A 62 8.43 3.55 -5.44
C ILE A 62 8.27 3.06 -6.88
N LYS A 63 7.45 3.75 -7.68
CA LYS A 63 7.22 3.39 -9.09
C LYS A 63 8.47 3.51 -9.94
N ALA A 64 9.41 4.39 -9.58
CA ALA A 64 10.67 4.56 -10.29
C ALA A 64 11.69 3.46 -9.98
N CYS A 65 11.47 2.65 -8.95
CA CYS A 65 12.35 1.53 -8.62
C CYS A 65 12.24 0.44 -9.68
N GLN A 66 13.36 0.01 -10.24
CA GLN A 66 13.40 -0.96 -11.34
C GLN A 66 12.84 -2.33 -10.95
N GLU A 67 12.97 -2.71 -9.68
CA GLU A 67 12.48 -3.98 -9.16
C GLU A 67 10.97 -4.01 -8.98
N VAL A 68 10.31 -2.84 -9.00
CA VAL A 68 8.86 -2.75 -8.86
C VAL A 68 8.21 -2.77 -10.22
N ALA A 69 7.57 -3.91 -10.56
CA ALA A 69 6.85 -4.04 -11.83
C ALA A 69 5.55 -3.24 -11.81
N ARG A 70 4.81 -3.29 -10.70
CA ARG A 70 3.57 -2.55 -10.52
C ARG A 70 3.19 -2.47 -9.05
N ILE A 71 2.31 -1.52 -8.73
CA ILE A 71 1.71 -1.36 -7.42
C ILE A 71 0.23 -1.70 -7.53
N PHE A 72 -0.23 -2.70 -6.77
CA PHE A 72 -1.64 -3.08 -6.75
C PHE A 72 -2.51 -2.06 -6.03
N CYS A 73 -2.00 -1.48 -4.95
CA CYS A 73 -2.75 -0.54 -4.13
C CYS A 73 -1.79 0.29 -3.28
N ALA A 74 -2.09 1.57 -3.13
CA ALA A 74 -1.40 2.47 -2.23
C ALA A 74 -2.46 3.37 -1.59
N THR A 75 -2.74 3.16 -0.32
CA THR A 75 -3.87 3.81 0.35
C THR A 75 -3.66 3.90 1.87
N ALA A 76 -4.41 4.78 2.51
CA ALA A 76 -4.54 4.86 3.97
C ALA A 76 -5.83 4.20 4.46
N ASN A 77 -6.67 3.68 3.57
CA ASN A 77 -7.92 3.01 3.92
C ASN A 77 -7.69 1.54 4.30
N PRO A 78 -8.63 0.92 5.03
CA PRO A 78 -8.64 -0.53 5.15
C PRO A 78 -8.74 -1.20 3.79
N VAL A 79 -8.03 -2.31 3.61
CA VAL A 79 -7.98 -3.04 2.34
C VAL A 79 -8.29 -4.52 2.55
N GLN A 80 -8.77 -5.13 1.49
CA GLN A 80 -8.85 -6.59 1.37
C GLN A 80 -8.08 -7.02 0.14
N VAL A 81 -7.15 -7.96 0.29
CA VAL A 81 -6.39 -8.50 -0.82
C VAL A 81 -7.09 -9.77 -1.31
N LEU A 82 -7.42 -9.80 -2.59
CA LEU A 82 -8.04 -10.97 -3.21
C LEU A 82 -6.94 -11.90 -3.73
N VAL A 83 -6.92 -13.11 -3.24
CA VAL A 83 -5.87 -14.09 -3.51
C VAL A 83 -6.47 -15.31 -4.19
N ALA A 84 -5.86 -15.74 -5.29
CA ALA A 84 -6.15 -17.03 -5.92
C ALA A 84 -5.08 -18.03 -5.52
N SER A 85 -5.49 -19.22 -5.14
CA SER A 85 -4.57 -20.29 -4.74
C SER A 85 -4.53 -21.40 -5.77
N THR A 86 -3.33 -21.87 -6.07
CA THR A 86 -3.09 -23.01 -6.97
C THR A 86 -2.22 -24.04 -6.26
N PRO A 87 -2.05 -25.26 -6.80
CA PRO A 87 -1.11 -26.21 -6.21
C PRO A 87 0.34 -25.68 -6.11
N GLN A 88 0.71 -24.72 -6.95
CA GLN A 88 2.05 -24.13 -6.94
C GLN A 88 2.19 -23.03 -5.88
N GLY A 89 1.14 -22.27 -5.59
CA GLY A 89 1.19 -21.16 -4.65
C GLY A 89 0.05 -20.17 -4.86
N ASN A 90 0.18 -19.01 -4.26
CA ASN A 90 -0.82 -17.96 -4.29
C ASN A 90 -0.45 -16.83 -5.26
N GLY A 91 -1.46 -16.24 -5.88
CA GLY A 91 -1.32 -15.04 -6.70
C GLY A 91 -2.31 -13.96 -6.27
N ILE A 92 -1.89 -12.71 -6.32
CA ILE A 92 -2.79 -11.58 -6.02
C ILE A 92 -3.62 -11.29 -7.26
N VAL A 93 -4.95 -11.37 -7.11
CA VAL A 93 -5.92 -11.05 -8.18
C VAL A 93 -6.23 -9.56 -8.21
N GLY A 94 -6.34 -8.94 -7.05
CA GLY A 94 -6.66 -7.53 -6.92
C GLY A 94 -6.79 -7.12 -5.47
N VAL A 95 -7.13 -5.86 -5.25
CA VAL A 95 -7.26 -5.28 -3.91
C VAL A 95 -8.54 -4.47 -3.85
N VAL A 96 -9.29 -4.66 -2.77
CA VAL A 96 -10.44 -3.82 -2.43
C VAL A 96 -9.93 -2.70 -1.52
N ASP A 97 -10.10 -1.46 -1.94
CA ASP A 97 -9.62 -0.28 -1.23
C ASP A 97 -10.80 0.49 -0.65
N GLY A 98 -10.92 0.46 0.67
CA GLY A 98 -11.96 1.19 1.39
C GLY A 98 -13.36 0.66 1.13
N ALA A 99 -14.33 1.55 1.19
CA ALA A 99 -15.75 1.25 1.05
C ALA A 99 -16.29 1.70 -0.32
N PRO A 100 -17.38 1.07 -0.79
CA PRO A 100 -18.00 1.53 -2.04
C PRO A 100 -18.59 2.93 -1.89
N PRO A 101 -18.74 3.68 -2.98
CA PRO A 101 -19.34 5.00 -2.94
C PRO A 101 -20.81 4.94 -2.50
N LYS A 102 -21.23 5.94 -1.75
CA LYS A 102 -22.63 6.06 -1.27
C LYS A 102 -23.54 6.77 -2.26
N GLY A 103 -22.96 7.49 -3.22
CA GLY A 103 -23.71 8.27 -4.20
C GLY A 103 -22.80 9.24 -4.94
N VAL A 104 -23.41 10.18 -5.63
CA VAL A 104 -22.70 11.23 -6.37
C VAL A 104 -22.74 12.52 -5.56
N GLU A 105 -21.64 13.25 -5.53
CA GLU A 105 -21.55 14.50 -4.76
C GLU A 105 -22.60 15.54 -5.19
N SER A 106 -23.13 16.26 -4.22
CA SER A 106 -23.94 17.47 -4.41
C SER A 106 -23.05 18.69 -4.59
N GLY A 107 -23.67 19.86 -4.87
CA GLY A 107 -22.93 21.11 -4.90
C GLY A 107 -22.26 21.46 -3.58
N LYS A 108 -22.92 21.15 -2.45
CA LYS A 108 -22.35 21.33 -1.11
C LYS A 108 -21.14 20.43 -0.89
N ASP A 109 -21.24 19.17 -1.25
CA ASP A 109 -20.14 18.20 -1.15
C ASP A 109 -18.94 18.65 -1.97
N ARG A 110 -19.18 19.19 -3.17
CA ARG A 110 -18.14 19.70 -4.05
C ARG A 110 -17.40 20.87 -3.42
N ALA A 111 -18.14 21.80 -2.82
CA ALA A 111 -17.54 22.95 -2.15
C ALA A 111 -16.67 22.53 -0.97
N GLU A 112 -17.16 21.60 -0.15
CA GLU A 112 -16.42 21.03 0.99
C GLU A 112 -15.14 20.31 0.53
N ARG A 113 -15.22 19.54 -0.54
CA ARG A 113 -14.06 18.84 -1.13
C ARG A 113 -12.98 19.83 -1.57
N ARG A 114 -13.36 20.88 -2.30
CA ARG A 114 -12.41 21.90 -2.77
C ARG A 114 -11.73 22.62 -1.62
N ALA A 115 -12.49 22.98 -0.59
CA ALA A 115 -11.94 23.61 0.60
C ALA A 115 -10.94 22.71 1.33
N MET A 116 -11.29 21.45 1.51
CA MET A 116 -10.42 20.46 2.14
C MET A 116 -9.13 20.26 1.36
N LEU A 117 -9.21 20.09 0.04
CA LEU A 117 -8.03 19.89 -0.81
C LEU A 117 -7.10 21.09 -0.80
N ARG A 118 -7.64 22.31 -0.78
CA ARG A 118 -6.82 23.52 -0.61
C ARG A 118 -6.09 23.53 0.72
N THR A 119 -6.76 23.11 1.79
CA THR A 119 -6.14 22.98 3.12
C THR A 119 -4.95 22.04 3.10
N PHE A 120 -5.01 20.96 2.31
CA PHE A 120 -3.89 20.03 2.14
C PHE A 120 -2.88 20.45 1.07
N GLY A 121 -3.02 21.63 0.49
CA GLY A 121 -2.06 22.17 -0.48
C GLY A 121 -2.29 21.80 -1.93
N TYR A 122 -3.43 21.19 -2.26
CA TYR A 122 -3.80 20.92 -3.65
C TYR A 122 -4.38 22.17 -4.31
N LYS A 123 -4.16 22.29 -5.62
CA LYS A 123 -4.71 23.41 -6.42
C LYS A 123 -6.05 22.97 -7.05
N PHE A 124 -7.09 23.73 -6.71
CA PHE A 124 -8.43 23.53 -7.30
C PHE A 124 -9.15 24.88 -7.47
#